data_219f61d2362d778115a637544d331803
#
_entry.id   219f61d2362d778115a637544d331803
#
_cell.length_a   1.000
_cell.length_b   1.000
_cell.length_c   1.000
_cell.angle_alpha   90.00
_cell.angle_beta   90.00
_cell.angle_gamma   90.00
#
_symmetry.space_group_name_H-M   'P 1'
#
loop_
_entity.id
_entity.type
_entity.pdbx_description
1 polymer ?
#
loop_
_entity_poly.entity_id
_entity_poly.type
_entity_poly.pdbx_seq_one_letter_code
_entity_poly.pdbx_strand_id
1 'polypeptide(L)'
;MDIHAPASDNIDELRRIADANGVATGFWDWYGNWVGVSASTLLKVLGALGLPLDESSTVGDVHEALRITDEREWRRTLPPTIVARQGGGYLFPVHVPDGSWVNVQWVLEDGRKGACDQVDRYVPPRMIDGELVGRATFDVPHWLPLGWHRLVATVEGGHVESATLIIVPNTLSLPLLESSRRAWGVNAQLYSTRSASSWGIGDAADLADLAAICADKGADFLLINPVHASQPVSPLETSPYLPVSRRWLNPIYIRPENIEEFASLSQAS
;
A
#
# COMPACT_ATOMS: atom_id res chain seq x y z
N MET A 1 -22.68 -29.18 -7.63
CA MET A 1 -22.01 -29.03 -6.33
C MET A 1 -23.09 -28.59 -5.34
N ASP A 2 -23.09 -29.18 -4.14
CA ASP A 2 -24.11 -28.81 -3.13
C ASP A 2 -23.73 -27.44 -2.54
N ILE A 3 -24.54 -26.42 -2.76
CA ILE A 3 -24.30 -25.05 -2.29
C ILE A 3 -24.40 -24.91 -0.76
N HIS A 4 -24.97 -25.89 -0.08
CA HIS A 4 -25.08 -25.93 1.39
C HIS A 4 -23.94 -26.69 2.05
N ALA A 5 -23.03 -27.27 1.26
CA ALA A 5 -21.80 -27.89 1.80
C ALA A 5 -20.91 -26.83 2.45
N PRO A 6 -20.06 -27.22 3.44
CA PRO A 6 -19.10 -26.30 4.06
C PRO A 6 -18.18 -25.64 3.03
N ALA A 7 -17.87 -24.37 3.21
CA ALA A 7 -16.95 -23.62 2.34
C ALA A 7 -15.55 -24.26 2.26
N SER A 8 -15.13 -24.93 3.33
CA SER A 8 -13.86 -25.68 3.39
C SER A 8 -13.71 -26.76 2.34
N ASP A 9 -14.82 -27.27 1.82
CA ASP A 9 -14.84 -28.32 0.80
C ASP A 9 -14.51 -27.77 -0.61
N ASN A 10 -14.49 -26.44 -0.76
CA ASN A 10 -14.20 -25.74 -2.02
C ASN A 10 -12.90 -24.93 -1.94
N ILE A 11 -11.82 -25.57 -1.50
CA ILE A 11 -10.53 -24.94 -1.28
C ILE A 11 -9.95 -24.24 -2.52
N ASP A 12 -10.21 -24.76 -3.71
CA ASP A 12 -9.67 -24.21 -4.95
C ASP A 12 -10.35 -22.87 -5.32
N GLU A 13 -11.65 -22.72 -5.08
CA GLU A 13 -12.32 -21.42 -5.23
C GLU A 13 -11.90 -20.43 -4.16
N LEU A 14 -11.73 -20.88 -2.90
CA LEU A 14 -11.17 -20.02 -1.85
C LEU A 14 -9.76 -19.51 -2.21
N ARG A 15 -8.92 -20.35 -2.80
CA ARG A 15 -7.60 -19.94 -3.30
C ARG A 15 -7.72 -18.92 -4.43
N ARG A 16 -8.63 -19.10 -5.38
CA ARG A 16 -8.87 -18.13 -6.45
C ARG A 16 -9.30 -16.77 -5.90
N ILE A 17 -10.22 -16.76 -4.93
CA ILE A 17 -10.62 -15.51 -4.26
C ILE A 17 -9.44 -14.89 -3.52
N ALA A 18 -8.63 -15.69 -2.82
CA ALA A 18 -7.46 -15.24 -2.11
C ALA A 18 -6.44 -14.58 -3.04
N ASP A 19 -6.07 -15.26 -4.13
CA ASP A 19 -5.14 -14.72 -5.13
C ASP A 19 -5.66 -13.41 -5.74
N ALA A 20 -6.96 -13.32 -6.09
CA ALA A 20 -7.59 -12.12 -6.62
C ALA A 20 -7.66 -10.96 -5.61
N ASN A 21 -7.51 -11.25 -4.32
CA ASN A 21 -7.43 -10.28 -3.23
C ASN A 21 -6.00 -10.05 -2.72
N GLY A 22 -4.97 -10.60 -3.38
CA GLY A 22 -3.58 -10.45 -2.99
C GLY A 22 -3.19 -11.22 -1.72
N VAL A 23 -3.95 -12.25 -1.37
CA VAL A 23 -3.69 -13.13 -0.22
C VAL A 23 -2.93 -14.36 -0.70
N ALA A 24 -1.75 -14.60 -0.12
CA ALA A 24 -0.97 -15.80 -0.45
C ALA A 24 -1.70 -17.06 -0.04
N THR A 25 -1.75 -18.04 -0.95
CA THR A 25 -2.41 -19.34 -0.74
C THR A 25 -1.47 -20.43 -0.26
N GLY A 26 -0.18 -20.11 -0.13
CA GLY A 26 0.86 -20.96 0.41
C GLY A 26 2.20 -20.24 0.44
N PHE A 27 3.18 -20.86 1.06
CA PHE A 27 4.55 -20.34 1.18
C PHE A 27 5.57 -21.48 1.27
N TRP A 28 6.83 -21.15 0.98
CA TRP A 28 7.96 -22.05 1.21
C TRP A 28 8.45 -21.88 2.65
N ASP A 29 8.52 -22.97 3.39
CA ASP A 29 9.06 -22.96 4.74
C ASP A 29 10.61 -22.85 4.73
N TRP A 30 11.19 -22.72 5.92
CA TRP A 30 12.64 -22.61 6.07
C TRP A 30 13.41 -23.84 5.54
N TYR A 31 12.75 -25.00 5.45
CA TYR A 31 13.34 -26.24 4.98
C TYR A 31 13.15 -26.45 3.46
N GLY A 32 12.51 -25.52 2.79
CA GLY A 32 12.24 -25.62 1.36
C GLY A 32 11.01 -26.48 1.00
N ASN A 33 10.11 -26.73 1.96
CA ASN A 33 8.84 -27.40 1.71
C ASN A 33 7.75 -26.39 1.41
N TRP A 34 6.89 -26.71 0.45
CA TRP A 34 5.69 -25.92 0.19
C TRP A 34 4.62 -26.20 1.26
N VAL A 35 4.14 -25.15 1.92
CA VAL A 35 3.07 -25.21 2.92
C VAL A 35 1.85 -24.44 2.40
N GLY A 36 0.77 -25.16 2.13
CA GLY A 36 -0.51 -24.55 1.71
C GLY A 36 -1.24 -23.93 2.89
N VAL A 37 -1.86 -22.77 2.67
CA VAL A 37 -2.72 -22.13 3.66
C VAL A 37 -4.02 -22.91 3.77
N SER A 38 -4.50 -23.15 5.01
CA SER A 38 -5.72 -23.91 5.27
C SER A 38 -6.98 -23.11 4.86
N ALA A 39 -8.06 -23.81 4.55
CA ALA A 39 -9.35 -23.20 4.23
C ALA A 39 -9.85 -22.29 5.38
N SER A 40 -9.75 -22.74 6.64
CA SER A 40 -10.12 -21.93 7.82
C SER A 40 -9.33 -20.62 7.89
N THR A 41 -8.03 -20.65 7.61
CA THR A 41 -7.22 -19.43 7.59
C THR A 41 -7.63 -18.51 6.43
N LEU A 42 -7.87 -19.05 5.23
CA LEU A 42 -8.33 -18.26 4.09
C LEU A 42 -9.67 -17.60 4.37
N LEU A 43 -10.64 -18.33 4.94
CA LEU A 43 -11.95 -17.79 5.30
C LEU A 43 -11.84 -16.62 6.28
N LYS A 44 -11.01 -16.75 7.34
CA LYS A 44 -10.77 -15.68 8.31
C LYS A 44 -10.13 -14.44 7.68
N VAL A 45 -9.12 -14.64 6.84
CA VAL A 45 -8.42 -13.52 6.19
C VAL A 45 -9.33 -12.82 5.19
N LEU A 46 -10.05 -13.57 4.37
CA LEU A 46 -10.98 -13.01 3.38
C LEU A 46 -12.14 -12.27 4.05
N GLY A 47 -12.69 -12.81 5.15
CA GLY A 47 -13.67 -12.12 5.98
C GLY A 47 -13.13 -10.81 6.58
N ALA A 48 -11.90 -10.82 7.09
CA ALA A 48 -11.24 -9.60 7.59
C ALA A 48 -10.98 -8.55 6.49
N LEU A 49 -10.88 -8.96 5.23
CA LEU A 49 -10.83 -8.07 4.05
C LEU A 49 -12.19 -7.54 3.61
N GLY A 50 -13.27 -7.90 4.32
CA GLY A 50 -14.63 -7.41 4.08
C GLY A 50 -15.45 -8.23 3.10
N LEU A 51 -15.02 -9.45 2.74
CA LEU A 51 -15.88 -10.39 2.02
C LEU A 51 -16.85 -11.08 3.00
N PRO A 52 -18.05 -11.48 2.56
CA PRO A 52 -19.04 -12.13 3.42
C PRO A 52 -18.67 -13.60 3.68
N LEU A 53 -17.52 -13.83 4.30
CA LEU A 53 -16.95 -15.16 4.57
C LEU A 53 -16.52 -15.27 6.04
N ASP A 54 -16.80 -16.42 6.63
CA ASP A 54 -16.34 -16.85 7.95
C ASP A 54 -16.24 -18.39 8.01
N GLU A 55 -15.91 -18.95 9.19
CA GLU A 55 -15.75 -20.40 9.36
C GLU A 55 -17.06 -21.19 9.23
N SER A 56 -18.22 -20.55 9.34
CA SER A 56 -19.54 -21.15 9.15
C SER A 56 -20.06 -21.06 7.72
N SER A 57 -19.35 -20.38 6.83
CA SER A 57 -19.76 -20.14 5.45
C SER A 57 -19.89 -21.42 4.66
N THR A 58 -20.80 -21.39 3.72
CA THR A 58 -21.12 -22.47 2.79
C THR A 58 -20.45 -22.26 1.43
N VAL A 59 -20.52 -23.25 0.57
CA VAL A 59 -20.11 -23.12 -0.85
C VAL A 59 -20.90 -22.02 -1.56
N GLY A 60 -22.17 -21.80 -1.20
CA GLY A 60 -22.97 -20.68 -1.74
C GLY A 60 -22.36 -19.32 -1.40
N ASP A 61 -21.87 -19.14 -0.16
CA ASP A 61 -21.22 -17.92 0.27
C ASP A 61 -19.88 -17.70 -0.46
N VAL A 62 -19.14 -18.78 -0.76
CA VAL A 62 -17.92 -18.72 -1.58
C VAL A 62 -18.23 -18.24 -3.00
N HIS A 63 -19.29 -18.74 -3.62
CA HIS A 63 -19.72 -18.27 -4.94
C HIS A 63 -20.09 -16.77 -4.93
N GLU A 64 -20.80 -16.32 -3.89
CA GLU A 64 -21.13 -14.91 -3.74
C GLU A 64 -19.88 -14.04 -3.52
N ALA A 65 -18.93 -14.49 -2.69
CA ALA A 65 -17.66 -13.80 -2.49
C ALA A 65 -16.84 -13.72 -3.79
N LEU A 66 -16.86 -14.78 -4.61
CA LEU A 66 -16.23 -14.78 -5.92
C LEU A 66 -16.89 -13.75 -6.85
N ARG A 67 -18.24 -13.71 -6.89
CA ARG A 67 -18.99 -12.72 -7.66
C ARG A 67 -18.63 -11.28 -7.23
N ILE A 68 -18.63 -11.00 -5.93
CA ILE A 68 -18.24 -9.69 -5.37
C ILE A 68 -16.83 -9.32 -5.80
N THR A 69 -15.89 -10.28 -5.76
CA THR A 69 -14.50 -10.09 -6.16
C THR A 69 -14.38 -9.75 -7.65
N ASP A 70 -15.07 -10.50 -8.52
CA ASP A 70 -15.04 -10.33 -9.98
C ASP A 70 -15.74 -9.03 -10.43
N GLU A 71 -16.76 -8.59 -9.70
CA GLU A 71 -17.50 -7.37 -10.00
C GLU A 71 -16.89 -6.10 -9.37
N ARG A 72 -15.96 -6.23 -8.47
CA ARG A 72 -15.37 -5.09 -7.70
C ARG A 72 -14.87 -3.96 -8.59
N GLU A 73 -14.21 -4.27 -9.69
CA GLU A 73 -13.71 -3.25 -10.62
C GLU A 73 -14.87 -2.53 -11.32
N TRP A 74 -15.92 -3.26 -11.68
CA TRP A 74 -17.08 -2.74 -12.41
C TRP A 74 -17.99 -1.84 -11.58
N ARG A 75 -17.88 -1.90 -10.24
CA ARG A 75 -18.63 -1.06 -9.30
C ARG A 75 -18.01 0.31 -9.08
N ARG A 76 -16.87 0.60 -9.72
CA ARG A 76 -16.14 1.88 -9.61
C ARG A 76 -15.97 2.47 -10.99
N THR A 77 -16.21 3.77 -11.10
CA THR A 77 -15.93 4.48 -12.36
C THR A 77 -14.44 4.43 -12.69
N LEU A 78 -13.56 4.69 -11.72
CA LEU A 78 -12.10 4.67 -11.89
C LEU A 78 -11.44 3.62 -11.00
N PRO A 79 -10.31 3.03 -11.43
CA PRO A 79 -9.39 2.35 -10.51
C PRO A 79 -8.96 3.32 -9.39
N PRO A 80 -8.89 2.90 -8.13
CA PRO A 80 -8.58 3.80 -7.00
C PRO A 80 -7.20 4.43 -7.11
N THR A 81 -6.25 3.74 -7.73
CA THR A 81 -4.89 4.20 -7.98
C THR A 81 -4.35 3.60 -9.27
N ILE A 82 -3.72 4.42 -10.07
CA ILE A 82 -3.01 4.01 -11.29
C ILE A 82 -1.54 4.39 -11.11
N VAL A 83 -0.65 3.43 -11.38
CA VAL A 83 0.79 3.64 -11.41
C VAL A 83 1.27 3.42 -12.84
N ALA A 84 1.75 4.47 -13.48
CA ALA A 84 2.27 4.43 -14.84
C ALA A 84 3.75 4.81 -14.87
N ARG A 85 4.52 4.21 -15.79
CA ARG A 85 5.93 4.55 -16.00
C ARG A 85 6.02 5.75 -16.96
N GLN A 86 6.90 6.67 -16.65
CA GLN A 86 7.18 7.82 -17.52
C GLN A 86 7.61 7.35 -18.92
N GLY A 87 7.02 7.93 -19.96
CA GLY A 87 7.30 7.59 -21.34
C GLY A 87 6.60 6.35 -21.88
N GLY A 88 5.95 5.55 -21.03
CA GLY A 88 5.36 4.25 -21.42
C GLY A 88 3.89 4.30 -21.84
N GLY A 89 3.13 5.31 -21.44
CA GLY A 89 1.67 5.29 -21.50
C GLY A 89 1.08 4.23 -20.58
N TYR A 90 -0.21 4.26 -20.32
CA TYR A 90 -0.89 3.24 -19.53
C TYR A 90 -2.39 3.25 -19.82
N LEU A 91 -2.90 2.13 -20.33
CA LEU A 91 -4.33 1.99 -20.58
C LEU A 91 -5.08 1.59 -19.30
N PHE A 92 -6.16 2.29 -18.99
CA PHE A 92 -6.97 2.02 -17.82
C PHE A 92 -8.46 1.98 -18.16
N PRO A 93 -9.23 1.16 -17.43
CA PRO A 93 -10.67 1.05 -17.59
C PRO A 93 -11.40 2.20 -16.91
N VAL A 94 -12.51 2.60 -17.49
CA VAL A 94 -13.51 3.49 -16.89
C VAL A 94 -14.88 2.86 -17.06
N HIS A 95 -15.57 2.59 -15.95
CA HIS A 95 -16.86 1.93 -15.96
C HIS A 95 -17.98 2.94 -15.70
N VAL A 96 -18.96 2.96 -16.59
CA VAL A 96 -20.10 3.87 -16.56
C VAL A 96 -21.37 3.14 -17.00
N PRO A 97 -22.58 3.64 -16.75
CA PRO A 97 -23.79 3.07 -17.34
C PRO A 97 -23.62 2.93 -18.85
N ASP A 98 -24.02 1.77 -19.38
CA ASP A 98 -23.79 1.47 -20.80
C ASP A 98 -24.42 2.51 -21.71
N GLY A 99 -23.64 2.99 -22.69
CA GLY A 99 -24.06 4.07 -23.60
C GLY A 99 -23.86 5.49 -23.08
N SER A 100 -23.49 5.67 -21.80
CA SER A 100 -23.21 7.02 -21.27
C SER A 100 -21.86 7.55 -21.75
N TRP A 101 -21.81 8.86 -22.03
CA TRP A 101 -20.55 9.52 -22.28
C TRP A 101 -19.75 9.72 -20.97
N VAL A 102 -18.43 9.73 -21.09
CA VAL A 102 -17.53 10.05 -20.00
C VAL A 102 -16.33 10.85 -20.51
N ASN A 103 -15.91 11.84 -19.71
CA ASN A 103 -14.70 12.63 -19.93
C ASN A 103 -13.72 12.37 -18.79
N VAL A 104 -12.47 12.07 -19.09
CA VAL A 104 -11.41 11.87 -18.09
C VAL A 104 -10.32 12.90 -18.26
N GLN A 105 -10.01 13.59 -17.18
CA GLN A 105 -8.94 14.58 -17.12
C GLN A 105 -7.85 14.14 -16.16
N TRP A 106 -6.60 14.40 -16.52
CA TRP A 106 -5.48 14.39 -15.59
C TRP A 106 -5.32 15.79 -14.96
N VAL A 107 -4.93 15.82 -13.69
CA VAL A 107 -4.65 17.03 -12.92
C VAL A 107 -3.31 16.83 -12.22
N LEU A 108 -2.31 17.64 -12.58
CA LEU A 108 -0.97 17.60 -12.00
C LEU A 108 -0.94 18.20 -10.59
N GLU A 109 0.17 17.95 -9.86
CA GLU A 109 0.41 18.54 -8.53
C GLU A 109 0.42 20.07 -8.55
N ASP A 110 0.88 20.68 -9.66
CA ASP A 110 0.90 22.13 -9.86
C ASP A 110 -0.44 22.73 -10.33
N GLY A 111 -1.48 21.91 -10.45
CA GLY A 111 -2.83 22.31 -10.84
C GLY A 111 -3.07 22.39 -12.35
N ARG A 112 -2.07 22.19 -13.20
CA ARG A 112 -2.30 22.03 -14.64
C ARG A 112 -3.17 20.81 -14.90
N LYS A 113 -4.03 20.89 -15.92
CA LYS A 113 -4.97 19.83 -16.27
C LYS A 113 -5.11 19.69 -17.78
N GLY A 114 -5.51 18.53 -18.23
CA GLY A 114 -5.83 18.24 -19.62
C GLY A 114 -6.60 16.94 -19.75
N ALA A 115 -7.02 16.60 -20.96
CA ALA A 115 -7.80 15.40 -21.23
C ALA A 115 -6.91 14.16 -21.34
N CYS A 116 -7.45 13.00 -20.93
CA CYS A 116 -6.97 11.70 -21.36
C CYS A 116 -7.68 11.31 -22.66
N ASP A 117 -6.97 10.66 -23.57
CA ASP A 117 -7.56 10.18 -24.83
C ASP A 117 -8.28 8.86 -24.62
N GLN A 118 -9.51 8.77 -25.14
CA GLN A 118 -10.23 7.50 -25.17
C GLN A 118 -9.68 6.64 -26.31
N VAL A 119 -9.41 5.38 -25.99
CA VAL A 119 -8.93 4.38 -26.94
C VAL A 119 -10.10 3.48 -27.34
N ASP A 120 -10.27 3.29 -28.65
CA ASP A 120 -11.28 2.37 -29.18
C ASP A 120 -10.88 0.93 -28.87
N ARG A 121 -11.46 0.40 -27.78
CA ARG A 121 -11.29 -0.97 -27.33
C ARG A 121 -12.61 -1.49 -26.81
N TYR A 122 -13.29 -2.28 -27.62
CA TYR A 122 -14.57 -2.88 -27.22
C TYR A 122 -14.39 -3.91 -26.11
N VAL A 123 -15.17 -3.74 -25.05
CA VAL A 123 -15.35 -4.71 -23.98
C VAL A 123 -16.86 -4.87 -23.76
N PRO A 124 -17.38 -6.11 -23.77
CA PRO A 124 -18.81 -6.32 -23.56
C PRO A 124 -19.28 -5.75 -22.22
N PRO A 125 -20.42 -5.06 -22.18
CA PRO A 125 -20.97 -4.55 -20.94
C PRO A 125 -21.39 -5.71 -20.03
N ARG A 126 -21.47 -5.44 -18.72
CA ARG A 126 -21.87 -6.40 -17.69
C ARG A 126 -23.06 -5.88 -16.90
N MET A 127 -23.91 -6.82 -16.47
CA MET A 127 -24.98 -6.52 -15.52
C MET A 127 -24.40 -6.49 -14.12
N ILE A 128 -24.43 -5.32 -13.46
CA ILE A 128 -23.96 -5.08 -12.10
C ILE A 128 -25.10 -4.48 -11.30
N ASP A 129 -25.53 -5.16 -10.23
CA ASP A 129 -26.64 -4.72 -9.35
C ASP A 129 -27.93 -4.32 -10.10
N GLY A 130 -28.22 -4.98 -11.22
CA GLY A 130 -29.41 -4.72 -12.03
C GLY A 130 -29.26 -3.60 -13.07
N GLU A 131 -28.10 -2.97 -13.17
CA GLU A 131 -27.75 -1.98 -14.18
C GLU A 131 -26.74 -2.52 -15.18
N LEU A 132 -26.89 -2.15 -16.44
CA LEU A 132 -25.93 -2.50 -17.48
C LEU A 132 -24.78 -1.50 -17.46
N VAL A 133 -23.57 -1.98 -17.13
CA VAL A 133 -22.36 -1.18 -17.02
C VAL A 133 -21.46 -1.43 -18.22
N GLY A 134 -21.13 -0.38 -18.95
CA GLY A 134 -20.15 -0.36 -20.04
C GLY A 134 -18.76 -0.06 -19.54
N ARG A 135 -17.75 -0.38 -20.37
CA ARG A 135 -16.34 -0.10 -20.10
C ARG A 135 -15.72 0.68 -21.25
N ALA A 136 -15.33 1.93 -20.99
CA ALA A 136 -14.44 2.70 -21.85
C ALA A 136 -12.99 2.46 -21.44
N THR A 137 -12.07 2.60 -22.38
CA THR A 137 -10.63 2.52 -22.12
C THR A 137 -9.99 3.88 -22.42
N PHE A 138 -9.18 4.37 -21.50
CA PHE A 138 -8.44 5.62 -21.65
C PHE A 138 -6.94 5.39 -21.54
N ASP A 139 -6.16 6.30 -22.15
CA ASP A 139 -4.71 6.29 -22.07
C ASP A 139 -4.20 7.42 -21.17
N VAL A 140 -3.25 7.08 -20.29
CA VAL A 140 -2.46 8.07 -19.55
C VAL A 140 -1.41 8.65 -20.50
N PRO A 141 -1.39 9.98 -20.76
CA PRO A 141 -0.41 10.56 -21.66
C PRO A 141 1.03 10.24 -21.23
N HIS A 142 1.82 9.70 -22.15
CA HIS A 142 3.19 9.23 -21.90
C HIS A 142 4.16 10.36 -21.47
N TRP A 143 3.85 11.61 -21.79
CA TRP A 143 4.68 12.78 -21.50
C TRP A 143 4.44 13.40 -20.13
N LEU A 144 3.52 12.88 -19.32
CA LEU A 144 3.28 13.42 -17.99
C LEU A 144 4.55 13.35 -17.14
N PRO A 145 4.81 14.40 -16.32
CA PRO A 145 5.98 14.43 -15.45
C PRO A 145 5.86 13.40 -14.32
N LEU A 146 6.99 13.05 -13.72
CA LEU A 146 7.02 12.28 -12.47
C LEU A 146 6.23 13.00 -11.38
N GLY A 147 5.54 12.26 -10.54
CA GLY A 147 4.83 12.83 -9.38
C GLY A 147 3.53 12.12 -9.05
N TRP A 148 2.81 12.70 -8.09
CA TRP A 148 1.53 12.26 -7.57
C TRP A 148 0.43 13.17 -8.11
N HIS A 149 -0.29 12.68 -9.08
CA HIS A 149 -1.31 13.42 -9.80
C HIS A 149 -2.69 12.84 -9.49
N ARG A 150 -3.72 13.39 -10.13
CA ARG A 150 -5.09 12.88 -10.04
C ARG A 150 -5.67 12.66 -11.43
N LEU A 151 -6.53 11.66 -11.54
CA LEU A 151 -7.50 11.52 -12.61
C LEU A 151 -8.86 12.00 -12.09
N VAL A 152 -9.62 12.64 -12.95
CA VAL A 152 -10.98 13.09 -12.65
C VAL A 152 -11.87 12.65 -13.81
N ALA A 153 -12.80 11.75 -13.55
CA ALA A 153 -13.82 11.32 -14.50
C ALA A 153 -15.10 12.09 -14.25
N THR A 154 -15.69 12.62 -15.30
CA THR A 154 -17.03 13.23 -15.30
C THR A 154 -17.91 12.42 -16.22
N VAL A 155 -18.98 11.83 -15.67
CA VAL A 155 -19.91 10.98 -16.37
C VAL A 155 -21.18 11.76 -16.72
N GLU A 156 -21.89 11.34 -17.75
CA GLU A 156 -23.22 11.86 -18.09
C GLU A 156 -24.12 11.91 -16.85
N GLY A 157 -24.88 12.98 -16.69
CA GLY A 157 -25.66 13.20 -15.46
C GLY A 157 -24.90 13.92 -14.33
N GLY A 158 -23.59 14.23 -14.52
CA GLY A 158 -22.81 15.07 -13.62
C GLY A 158 -22.12 14.34 -12.45
N HIS A 159 -22.14 13.00 -12.45
CA HIS A 159 -21.33 12.24 -11.48
C HIS A 159 -19.84 12.46 -11.71
N VAL A 160 -19.11 12.75 -10.64
CA VAL A 160 -17.65 13.01 -10.70
C VAL A 160 -16.93 12.09 -9.73
N GLU A 161 -15.96 11.33 -10.23
CA GLU A 161 -15.09 10.49 -9.43
C GLU A 161 -13.62 10.87 -9.65
N SER A 162 -12.79 10.74 -8.62
CA SER A 162 -11.35 11.01 -8.74
C SER A 162 -10.52 9.83 -8.24
N ALA A 163 -9.39 9.61 -8.90
CA ALA A 163 -8.43 8.57 -8.58
C ALA A 163 -7.01 9.13 -8.48
N THR A 164 -6.14 8.45 -7.75
CA THR A 164 -4.72 8.80 -7.70
C THR A 164 -4.01 8.29 -8.95
N LEU A 165 -3.23 9.17 -9.59
CA LEU A 165 -2.33 8.82 -10.70
C LEU A 165 -0.89 9.09 -10.27
N ILE A 166 -0.07 8.03 -10.26
CA ILE A 166 1.35 8.13 -9.90
C ILE A 166 2.18 7.85 -11.15
N ILE A 167 2.99 8.83 -11.54
CA ILE A 167 3.97 8.64 -12.63
C ILE A 167 5.34 8.36 -12.01
N VAL A 168 5.83 7.14 -12.23
CA VAL A 168 7.11 6.68 -11.68
C VAL A 168 8.21 6.65 -12.74
N PRO A 169 9.49 6.77 -12.36
CA PRO A 169 10.59 6.63 -13.29
C PRO A 169 10.72 5.19 -13.81
N ASN A 170 11.34 5.02 -14.95
CA ASN A 170 11.60 3.69 -15.53
C ASN A 170 12.59 2.88 -14.71
N THR A 171 13.56 3.57 -14.11
CA THR A 171 14.61 2.98 -13.26
C THR A 171 14.77 3.83 -12.02
N LEU A 172 15.05 3.19 -10.90
CA LEU A 172 15.50 3.88 -9.71
C LEU A 172 16.99 4.13 -9.86
N SER A 173 17.38 5.40 -9.98
CA SER A 173 18.76 5.81 -9.93
C SER A 173 19.09 6.39 -8.56
N LEU A 174 20.23 6.00 -8.02
CA LEU A 174 20.80 6.61 -6.83
C LEU A 174 22.07 7.35 -7.28
N PRO A 175 22.22 8.65 -7.01
CA PRO A 175 23.43 9.39 -7.38
C PRO A 175 24.73 8.72 -6.91
N LEU A 176 24.68 8.00 -5.78
CA LEU A 176 25.79 7.21 -5.26
C LEU A 176 26.15 6.01 -6.16
N LEU A 177 25.20 5.40 -6.85
CA LEU A 177 25.43 4.27 -7.76
C LEU A 177 25.88 4.73 -9.16
N GLU A 178 25.52 5.96 -9.54
CA GLU A 178 25.91 6.55 -10.82
C GLU A 178 27.32 7.16 -10.77
N SER A 179 27.83 7.44 -9.57
CA SER A 179 29.19 7.92 -9.37
C SER A 179 30.19 6.77 -9.45
N SER A 180 31.38 7.02 -10.01
CA SER A 180 32.51 6.09 -9.96
C SER A 180 33.11 5.93 -8.54
N ARG A 181 32.64 6.73 -7.58
CA ARG A 181 33.10 6.72 -6.20
C ARG A 181 32.42 5.59 -5.42
N ARG A 182 33.22 4.85 -4.64
CA ARG A 182 32.66 3.90 -3.68
C ARG A 182 32.07 4.65 -2.50
N ALA A 183 30.81 4.35 -2.17
CA ALA A 183 30.15 4.83 -0.96
C ALA A 183 30.44 3.87 0.21
N TRP A 184 30.55 4.42 1.42
CA TRP A 184 30.61 3.64 2.65
C TRP A 184 29.74 4.29 3.74
N GLY A 185 29.29 3.49 4.68
CA GLY A 185 28.45 3.96 5.78
C GLY A 185 28.50 3.05 6.98
N VAL A 186 27.79 3.44 8.02
CA VAL A 186 27.70 2.70 9.28
C VAL A 186 26.30 2.10 9.41
N ASN A 187 26.23 0.87 9.91
CA ASN A 187 25.00 0.24 10.35
C ASN A 187 24.99 0.22 11.87
N ALA A 188 23.96 0.80 12.51
CA ALA A 188 23.81 0.87 13.93
C ALA A 188 22.41 0.48 14.39
N GLN A 189 22.33 -0.21 15.53
CA GLN A 189 21.06 -0.42 16.21
C GLN A 189 20.83 0.78 17.14
N LEU A 190 19.86 1.64 16.80
CA LEU A 190 19.65 2.90 17.53
C LEU A 190 19.39 2.64 19.01
N TYR A 191 18.59 1.65 19.36
CA TYR A 191 18.30 1.30 20.74
C TYR A 191 19.53 0.93 21.57
N SER A 192 20.65 0.55 20.96
CA SER A 192 21.93 0.24 21.63
C SER A 192 22.97 1.35 21.50
N THR A 193 22.70 2.39 20.72
CA THR A 193 23.56 3.57 20.56
C THR A 193 23.27 4.54 21.70
N ARG A 194 24.22 4.72 22.62
CA ARG A 194 24.01 5.52 23.85
C ARG A 194 25.10 6.56 24.04
N SER A 195 24.69 7.70 24.59
CA SER A 195 25.55 8.76 25.10
C SER A 195 25.42 8.92 26.62
N ALA A 196 26.15 9.84 27.19
CA ALA A 196 26.03 10.16 28.62
C ALA A 196 24.66 10.75 29.01
N SER A 197 23.92 11.29 28.05
CA SER A 197 22.60 11.89 28.25
C SER A 197 21.42 10.98 27.84
N SER A 198 21.69 9.76 27.36
CA SER A 198 20.64 8.81 27.03
C SER A 198 19.93 8.24 28.27
N TRP A 199 18.63 7.97 28.17
CA TRP A 199 17.82 7.34 29.24
C TRP A 199 17.95 5.81 29.28
N GLY A 200 19.13 5.28 28.96
CA GLY A 200 19.42 3.84 28.94
C GLY A 200 19.18 3.17 27.60
N ILE A 201 18.56 3.85 26.67
CA ILE A 201 18.32 3.44 25.29
C ILE A 201 18.69 4.60 24.37
N GLY A 202 19.24 4.33 23.19
CA GLY A 202 19.53 5.36 22.20
C GLY A 202 18.29 5.97 21.62
N ASP A 203 18.29 7.27 21.41
CA ASP A 203 17.17 8.08 20.96
C ASP A 203 17.50 8.92 19.72
N ALA A 204 16.60 9.80 19.30
CA ALA A 204 16.78 10.65 18.12
C ALA A 204 17.94 11.64 18.26
N ALA A 205 18.29 12.09 19.48
CA ALA A 205 19.46 12.96 19.69
C ALA A 205 20.75 12.16 19.56
N ASP A 206 20.81 10.94 20.11
CA ASP A 206 21.96 10.04 19.91
C ASP A 206 22.16 9.70 18.43
N LEU A 207 21.05 9.56 17.67
CA LEU A 207 21.11 9.37 16.22
C LEU A 207 21.71 10.58 15.52
N ALA A 208 21.31 11.79 15.89
CA ALA A 208 21.86 13.04 15.31
C ALA A 208 23.35 13.17 15.57
N ASP A 209 23.80 12.90 16.80
CA ASP A 209 25.21 12.94 17.18
C ASP A 209 26.02 11.88 16.42
N LEU A 210 25.51 10.64 16.33
CA LEU A 210 26.15 9.57 15.56
C LEU A 210 26.25 9.93 14.07
N ALA A 211 25.18 10.50 13.50
CA ALA A 211 25.18 10.93 12.11
C ALA A 211 26.22 12.02 11.84
N ALA A 212 26.34 13.00 12.73
CA ALA A 212 27.37 14.05 12.65
C ALA A 212 28.78 13.47 12.72
N ILE A 213 29.03 12.55 13.65
CA ILE A 213 30.36 11.88 13.78
C ILE A 213 30.66 11.07 12.51
N CYS A 214 29.71 10.32 11.97
CA CYS A 214 29.89 9.55 10.76
C CYS A 214 30.17 10.45 9.54
N ALA A 215 29.44 11.55 9.40
CA ALA A 215 29.64 12.53 8.34
C ALA A 215 31.03 13.19 8.42
N ASP A 216 31.48 13.56 9.62
CA ASP A 216 32.84 14.11 9.84
C ASP A 216 33.93 13.12 9.40
N LYS A 217 33.70 11.84 9.51
CA LYS A 217 34.60 10.78 9.03
C LYS A 217 34.44 10.47 7.54
N GLY A 218 33.52 11.15 6.83
CA GLY A 218 33.29 10.99 5.41
C GLY A 218 32.36 9.81 5.04
N ALA A 219 31.55 9.33 5.98
CA ALA A 219 30.53 8.35 5.68
C ALA A 219 29.41 8.97 4.81
N ASP A 220 28.91 8.20 3.88
CA ASP A 220 27.86 8.63 2.94
C ASP A 220 26.45 8.33 3.47
N PHE A 221 26.32 7.36 4.36
CA PHE A 221 25.02 6.97 4.93
C PHE A 221 25.17 6.38 6.35
N LEU A 222 24.07 6.42 7.07
CA LEU A 222 23.88 5.73 8.35
C LEU A 222 22.58 4.92 8.26
N LEU A 223 22.69 3.60 8.39
CA LEU A 223 21.53 2.70 8.40
C LEU A 223 21.19 2.33 9.85
N ILE A 224 19.93 2.50 10.22
CA ILE A 224 19.44 2.16 11.56
C ILE A 224 18.35 1.08 11.51
N ASN A 225 18.04 0.49 12.67
CA ASN A 225 16.87 -0.37 12.82
C ASN A 225 15.57 0.41 12.55
N PRO A 226 14.45 -0.29 12.25
CA PRO A 226 13.14 0.35 12.17
C PRO A 226 12.78 1.08 13.46
N VAL A 227 12.24 2.29 13.34
CA VAL A 227 11.79 3.13 14.47
C VAL A 227 10.26 3.18 14.59
N HIS A 228 9.59 2.21 14.00
CA HIS A 228 8.13 2.13 13.95
C HIS A 228 7.52 1.85 15.33
N ALA A 229 6.25 2.26 15.50
CA ALA A 229 5.52 2.10 16.76
C ALA A 229 5.35 0.63 17.15
N SER A 230 5.74 0.29 18.36
CA SER A 230 5.40 -0.97 19.02
C SER A 230 4.12 -0.82 19.86
N GLN A 231 3.62 -1.94 20.39
CA GLN A 231 2.48 -1.94 21.31
C GLN A 231 2.83 -1.16 22.58
N PRO A 232 2.06 -0.09 22.94
CA PRO A 232 2.43 0.80 24.04
C PRO A 232 1.95 0.30 25.41
N VAL A 233 1.68 -1.01 25.56
CA VAL A 233 1.20 -1.64 26.79
C VAL A 233 2.11 -2.80 27.18
N SER A 234 2.24 -3.02 28.49
CA SER A 234 3.08 -4.10 29.04
C SER A 234 2.45 -5.49 28.81
N PRO A 235 3.26 -6.53 28.49
CA PRO A 235 4.70 -6.47 28.25
C PRO A 235 5.03 -5.81 26.90
N LEU A 236 5.98 -4.87 26.89
CA LEU A 236 6.42 -4.22 25.67
C LEU A 236 7.13 -5.23 24.77
N GLU A 237 6.83 -5.17 23.47
CA GLU A 237 7.60 -5.90 22.46
C GLU A 237 9.02 -5.33 22.37
N THR A 238 10.00 -6.18 22.56
CA THR A 238 11.42 -5.80 22.60
C THR A 238 12.04 -5.72 21.21
N SER A 239 11.41 -6.35 20.20
CA SER A 239 11.92 -6.36 18.84
C SER A 239 11.39 -5.17 18.03
N PRO A 240 12.26 -4.30 17.51
CA PRO A 240 11.82 -3.21 16.62
C PRO A 240 11.35 -3.70 15.25
N TYR A 241 11.54 -4.99 14.96
CA TYR A 241 11.18 -5.60 13.67
C TYR A 241 9.75 -6.15 13.64
N LEU A 242 9.02 -6.10 14.78
CA LEU A 242 7.62 -6.52 14.91
C LEU A 242 6.72 -5.33 15.30
N PRO A 243 6.62 -4.28 14.46
CA PRO A 243 5.82 -3.12 14.79
C PRO A 243 4.32 -3.41 14.67
N VAL A 244 3.51 -2.78 15.52
CA VAL A 244 2.04 -2.77 15.38
C VAL A 244 1.58 -1.76 14.33
N SER A 245 2.38 -0.73 14.06
CA SER A 245 2.10 0.26 13.01
C SER A 245 3.38 0.79 12.39
N ARG A 246 3.41 0.79 11.05
CA ARG A 246 4.49 1.43 10.27
C ARG A 246 4.21 2.90 9.96
N ARG A 247 3.04 3.42 10.37
CA ARG A 247 2.63 4.81 10.15
C ARG A 247 3.06 5.74 11.27
N TRP A 248 3.45 5.19 12.42
CA TRP A 248 3.79 5.93 13.63
C TRP A 248 5.19 5.57 14.10
N LEU A 249 5.86 6.53 14.71
CA LEU A 249 7.14 6.32 15.35
C LEU A 249 6.95 5.80 16.78
N ASN A 250 7.90 5.00 17.25
CA ASN A 250 7.92 4.55 18.64
C ASN A 250 8.37 5.70 19.54
N PRO A 251 7.55 6.14 20.52
CA PRO A 251 7.90 7.24 21.40
C PRO A 251 9.14 6.97 22.28
N ILE A 252 9.59 5.72 22.39
CA ILE A 252 10.81 5.36 23.12
C ILE A 252 12.07 6.06 22.58
N TYR A 253 12.04 6.49 21.30
CA TYR A 253 13.14 7.20 20.65
C TYR A 253 13.06 8.73 20.81
N ILE A 254 12.11 9.25 21.59
CA ILE A 254 12.01 10.68 21.91
C ILE A 254 12.85 10.96 23.14
N ARG A 255 13.70 11.99 23.08
CA ARG A 255 14.37 12.56 24.27
C ARG A 255 13.46 13.63 24.86
N PRO A 256 12.87 13.43 26.07
CA PRO A 256 11.90 14.38 26.63
C PRO A 256 12.45 15.79 26.79
N GLU A 257 13.73 15.91 27.17
CA GLU A 257 14.38 17.22 27.40
C GLU A 257 14.49 18.06 26.12
N ASN A 258 14.39 17.45 24.94
CA ASN A 258 14.41 18.15 23.66
C ASN A 258 13.02 18.60 23.19
N ILE A 259 11.96 18.33 23.97
CA ILE A 259 10.61 18.81 23.73
C ILE A 259 10.49 20.20 24.36
N GLU A 260 9.99 21.18 23.60
CA GLU A 260 9.93 22.59 24.05
C GLU A 260 9.15 22.75 25.35
N GLU A 261 8.04 22.03 25.49
CA GLU A 261 7.18 22.07 26.68
C GLU A 261 7.85 21.49 27.94
N PHE A 262 8.85 20.62 27.77
CA PHE A 262 9.60 20.05 28.90
C PHE A 262 10.25 21.13 29.79
N ALA A 263 10.75 22.19 29.18
CA ALA A 263 11.35 23.31 29.91
C ALA A 263 10.34 24.05 30.81
N SER A 264 9.04 23.90 30.57
CA SER A 264 7.98 24.51 31.36
C SER A 264 7.49 23.66 32.53
N LEU A 265 7.94 22.40 32.63
CA LEU A 265 7.56 21.51 33.74
C LEU A 265 8.17 21.99 35.05
N SER A 266 7.39 22.00 36.12
CA SER A 266 7.91 22.30 37.46
C SER A 266 8.82 21.17 37.96
N GLN A 267 9.87 21.51 38.73
CA GLN A 267 10.78 20.52 39.34
C GLN A 267 10.09 19.52 40.30
N ALA A 268 8.78 19.66 40.52
CA ALA A 268 7.99 18.86 41.45
C ALA A 268 7.08 17.84 40.79
N SER A 269 7.24 17.61 39.50
CA SER A 269 6.44 16.59 38.74
C SER A 269 7.25 15.36 38.38
#